data_0bb285b72746966916e39db4078aa6b6
#
_entry.id   0bb285b72746966916e39db4078aa6b6
#
_cell.length_a   1.000
_cell.length_b   1.000
_cell.length_c   1.000
_cell.angle_alpha   90.00
_cell.angle_beta   90.00
_cell.angle_gamma   90.00
#
_symmetry.space_group_name_H-M   'P 1'
#
loop_
_entity.id
_entity.type
_entity.pdbx_description
1 polymer ?
#
loop_
_entity_poly.entity_id
_entity_poly.type
_entity_poly.pdbx_seq_one_letter_code
_entity_poly.pdbx_strand_id
1 'polypeptide(L)'
;TVEEEHVEGMKEERGHDHDEDDAEHEEHEVEHEEDEADHEEHGQEETHSVHEIDEHVWTSPLNAVKIVEQIKEELCEIDSENASDYEENAEAYVAQLKELDQEFQDVVDHSKRKLMIFGDRFPFRYFAEAYGLDYYAAFSGCASDTEPSAATMAFLINKVQDENIKTVLKMELSNENIAKAIAEATNADVKEFYSCHNLTAEQFADGETYLSLMEKNVETLREVLN
;
A
#
# COMPACT_ATOMS: atom_id res chain seq x y z
N THR A 1 -1.08 -5.07 -14.01
CA THR A 1 -1.72 -5.24 -12.70
C THR A 1 -0.73 -5.98 -11.81
N VAL A 2 -0.53 -5.51 -10.61
CA VAL A 2 0.31 -6.11 -9.59
C VAL A 2 -0.64 -6.64 -8.51
N GLU A 3 -0.37 -7.84 -8.01
CA GLU A 3 -1.14 -8.41 -6.90
C GLU A 3 -0.68 -7.79 -5.58
N GLU A 4 -1.56 -7.65 -4.60
CA GLU A 4 -1.15 -7.33 -3.24
C GLU A 4 -0.20 -8.40 -2.71
N GLU A 5 0.82 -7.98 -1.97
CA GLU A 5 1.81 -8.87 -1.40
C GLU A 5 1.90 -8.65 0.10
N HIS A 6 1.76 -9.75 0.83
CA HIS A 6 2.05 -9.76 2.25
C HIS A 6 3.56 -9.95 2.45
N VAL A 7 4.25 -8.89 2.82
CA VAL A 7 5.66 -8.99 3.21
C VAL A 7 5.79 -9.50 4.64
N GLU A 8 6.93 -10.10 4.96
CA GLU A 8 7.21 -10.62 6.29
C GLU A 8 6.88 -9.61 7.40
N GLY A 9 6.13 -10.04 8.40
CA GLY A 9 5.74 -9.23 9.55
C GLY A 9 4.43 -8.45 9.41
N MET A 10 3.82 -8.36 8.23
CA MET A 10 2.47 -7.82 8.10
C MET A 10 1.46 -8.68 8.84
N LYS A 11 0.39 -8.04 9.33
CA LYS A 11 -0.74 -8.77 9.91
C LYS A 11 -1.49 -9.49 8.79
N GLU A 12 -1.60 -10.81 8.90
CA GLU A 12 -2.48 -11.59 8.02
C GLU A 12 -3.94 -11.25 8.32
N GLU A 13 -4.71 -10.87 7.30
CA GLU A 13 -6.15 -10.74 7.41
C GLU A 13 -6.74 -12.15 7.59
N ARG A 14 -7.31 -12.42 8.77
CA ARG A 14 -8.13 -13.62 8.96
C ARG A 14 -9.43 -13.37 8.21
N GLY A 15 -9.73 -14.21 7.23
CA GLY A 15 -11.03 -14.26 6.60
C GLY A 15 -12.13 -14.28 7.69
N HIS A 16 -13.20 -13.50 7.47
CA HIS A 16 -14.34 -13.47 8.39
C HIS A 16 -14.94 -14.86 8.50
N ASP A 17 -14.54 -15.60 9.53
CA ASP A 17 -15.33 -16.70 10.04
C ASP A 17 -16.57 -16.08 10.71
N HIS A 18 -17.71 -16.29 10.10
CA HIS A 18 -19.01 -16.07 10.72
C HIS A 18 -19.19 -17.10 11.82
N ASP A 19 -18.78 -16.77 13.03
CA ASP A 19 -19.26 -17.45 14.23
C ASP A 19 -20.72 -17.01 14.43
N GLU A 20 -21.63 -17.82 13.94
CA GLU A 20 -23.03 -17.77 14.37
C GLU A 20 -23.09 -18.26 15.81
N ASP A 21 -23.35 -17.32 16.72
CA ASP A 21 -23.84 -17.61 18.07
C ASP A 21 -25.14 -18.39 17.94
N ASP A 22 -25.14 -19.67 18.29
CA ASP A 22 -26.36 -20.41 18.54
C ASP A 22 -26.37 -20.94 19.96
N ALA A 23 -27.43 -20.51 20.68
CA ALA A 23 -27.67 -20.73 22.08
C ALA A 23 -28.11 -22.17 22.35
N GLU A 24 -27.66 -22.63 23.49
CA GLU A 24 -28.16 -23.69 24.37
C GLU A 24 -29.43 -24.46 23.94
N HIS A 25 -29.32 -25.78 23.79
CA HIS A 25 -30.39 -26.72 24.11
C HIS A 25 -29.86 -28.03 24.69
N GLU A 26 -30.54 -28.42 25.76
CA GLU A 26 -30.32 -29.51 26.69
C GLU A 26 -30.31 -30.90 26.07
N GLU A 27 -29.63 -31.78 26.82
CA GLU A 27 -29.52 -33.23 26.88
C GLU A 27 -30.63 -34.07 26.24
N HIS A 28 -30.22 -35.06 25.45
CA HIS A 28 -30.83 -36.37 25.41
C HIS A 28 -29.80 -37.44 25.03
N GLU A 29 -29.51 -38.34 26.00
CA GLU A 29 -28.81 -39.60 25.78
C GLU A 29 -29.63 -40.54 24.91
N VAL A 30 -29.04 -41.11 23.88
CA VAL A 30 -29.38 -42.44 23.35
C VAL A 30 -28.11 -43.13 22.82
N GLU A 31 -27.75 -44.22 23.46
CA GLU A 31 -26.75 -45.18 23.01
C GLU A 31 -27.21 -45.88 21.71
N HIS A 32 -26.32 -46.01 20.73
CA HIS A 32 -26.30 -47.18 19.82
C HIS A 32 -24.91 -47.42 19.23
N GLU A 33 -24.60 -48.71 19.17
CA GLU A 33 -23.35 -49.40 18.87
C GLU A 33 -22.87 -49.27 17.42
N GLU A 34 -21.55 -49.31 17.29
CA GLU A 34 -20.63 -49.86 16.30
C GLU A 34 -21.13 -50.13 14.86
N ASP A 35 -20.44 -49.50 13.87
CA ASP A 35 -19.93 -50.21 12.71
C ASP A 35 -18.76 -49.45 12.09
N GLU A 36 -17.64 -50.16 11.96
CA GLU A 36 -16.40 -49.70 11.30
C GLU A 36 -16.59 -49.60 9.77
N ALA A 37 -16.23 -48.45 9.20
CA ALA A 37 -15.81 -48.39 7.79
C ALA A 37 -14.83 -47.24 7.56
N ASP A 38 -13.61 -47.63 7.37
CA ASP A 38 -12.44 -46.92 6.88
C ASP A 38 -12.75 -46.14 5.58
N HIS A 39 -12.65 -44.82 5.60
CA HIS A 39 -12.44 -43.99 4.41
C HIS A 39 -11.51 -42.81 4.75
N GLU A 40 -10.22 -43.05 4.44
CA GLU A 40 -9.27 -41.96 4.31
C GLU A 40 -9.67 -41.11 3.08
N GLU A 41 -10.32 -39.99 3.28
CA GLU A 41 -10.38 -38.89 2.32
C GLU A 41 -9.40 -37.80 2.78
N HIS A 42 -8.26 -37.75 2.10
CA HIS A 42 -7.40 -36.61 2.10
C HIS A 42 -8.15 -35.42 1.47
N GLY A 43 -8.87 -34.67 2.26
CA GLY A 43 -9.31 -33.32 1.91
C GLY A 43 -8.08 -32.41 1.87
N GLN A 44 -7.53 -32.17 0.69
CA GLN A 44 -6.68 -31.01 0.46
C GLN A 44 -7.61 -29.80 0.58
N GLU A 45 -7.54 -29.12 1.70
CA GLU A 45 -8.04 -27.74 1.79
C GLU A 45 -7.18 -26.90 0.86
N GLU A 46 -7.66 -26.70 -0.36
CA GLU A 46 -7.18 -25.63 -1.21
C GLU A 46 -7.65 -24.32 -0.56
N THR A 47 -6.76 -23.73 0.23
CA THR A 47 -6.91 -22.34 0.64
C THR A 47 -6.86 -21.50 -0.65
N HIS A 48 -8.03 -21.15 -1.17
CA HIS A 48 -8.13 -20.10 -2.18
C HIS A 48 -7.71 -18.79 -1.52
N SER A 49 -6.43 -18.47 -1.61
CA SER A 49 -6.00 -17.09 -1.41
C SER A 49 -6.67 -16.28 -2.50
N VAL A 50 -7.63 -15.46 -2.15
CA VAL A 50 -8.16 -14.43 -3.03
C VAL A 50 -6.98 -13.47 -3.24
N HIS A 51 -6.32 -13.57 -4.39
CA HIS A 51 -5.30 -12.61 -4.79
C HIS A 51 -6.02 -11.30 -5.11
N GLU A 52 -6.02 -10.38 -4.16
CA GLU A 52 -6.53 -9.03 -4.39
C GLU A 52 -5.54 -8.28 -5.29
N ILE A 53 -6.08 -7.58 -6.27
CA ILE A 53 -5.28 -6.75 -7.19
C ILE A 53 -5.14 -5.38 -6.53
N ASP A 54 -3.91 -4.91 -6.39
CA ASP A 54 -3.65 -3.56 -5.91
C ASP A 54 -4.21 -2.51 -6.90
N GLU A 55 -5.05 -1.64 -6.40
CA GLU A 55 -5.75 -0.62 -7.19
C GLU A 55 -4.95 0.68 -7.35
N HIS A 56 -3.86 0.87 -6.59
CA HIS A 56 -3.14 2.13 -6.49
C HIS A 56 -2.13 2.36 -7.64
N VAL A 57 -2.60 2.10 -8.86
CA VAL A 57 -1.77 2.15 -10.10
C VAL A 57 -1.09 3.49 -10.32
N TRP A 58 -1.72 4.59 -9.93
CA TRP A 58 -1.25 5.97 -10.12
C TRP A 58 -0.06 6.34 -9.23
N THR A 59 0.26 5.54 -8.22
CA THR A 59 1.42 5.80 -7.34
C THR A 59 2.74 5.70 -8.09
N SER A 60 2.79 4.99 -9.24
CA SER A 60 3.90 5.05 -10.18
C SER A 60 3.70 6.19 -11.19
N PRO A 61 4.61 7.18 -11.29
CA PRO A 61 4.54 8.25 -12.29
C PRO A 61 4.42 7.76 -13.73
N LEU A 62 5.10 6.68 -14.10
CA LEU A 62 4.98 6.09 -15.44
C LEU A 62 3.62 5.44 -15.70
N ASN A 63 2.94 4.95 -14.69
CA ASN A 63 1.56 4.50 -14.82
C ASN A 63 0.60 5.70 -14.92
N ALA A 64 0.87 6.78 -14.17
CA ALA A 64 0.13 8.04 -14.33
C ALA A 64 0.22 8.59 -15.76
N VAL A 65 1.40 8.50 -16.41
CA VAL A 65 1.57 8.84 -17.84
C VAL A 65 0.59 8.04 -18.70
N LYS A 66 0.50 6.72 -18.52
CA LYS A 66 -0.40 5.86 -19.31
C LYS A 66 -1.88 6.24 -19.09
N ILE A 67 -2.24 6.60 -17.86
CA ILE A 67 -3.60 7.05 -17.52
C ILE A 67 -3.91 8.37 -18.24
N VAL A 68 -2.98 9.33 -18.23
CA VAL A 68 -3.15 10.62 -18.93
C VAL A 68 -3.29 10.42 -20.43
N GLU A 69 -2.46 9.56 -21.03
CA GLU A 69 -2.54 9.25 -22.46
C GLU A 69 -3.89 8.61 -22.84
N GLN A 70 -4.38 7.68 -22.02
CA GLN A 70 -5.69 7.05 -22.25
C GLN A 70 -6.84 8.07 -22.12
N ILE A 71 -6.81 8.92 -21.09
CA ILE A 71 -7.81 9.98 -20.91
C ILE A 71 -7.80 10.94 -22.12
N LYS A 72 -6.62 11.33 -22.57
CA LYS A 72 -6.48 12.18 -23.77
C LYS A 72 -7.12 11.54 -25.01
N GLU A 73 -6.84 10.26 -25.26
CA GLU A 73 -7.42 9.53 -26.39
C GLU A 73 -8.94 9.53 -26.35
N GLU A 74 -9.54 9.18 -25.20
CA GLU A 74 -10.99 9.18 -25.01
C GLU A 74 -11.59 10.59 -25.19
N LEU A 75 -10.94 11.63 -24.66
CA LEU A 75 -11.41 13.01 -24.83
C LEU A 75 -11.36 13.45 -26.30
N CYS A 76 -10.30 13.13 -27.05
CA CYS A 76 -10.20 13.43 -28.46
C CYS A 76 -11.26 12.71 -29.32
N GLU A 77 -11.67 11.50 -28.93
CA GLU A 77 -12.76 10.78 -29.60
C GLU A 77 -14.14 11.39 -29.31
N ILE A 78 -14.42 11.75 -28.06
CA ILE A 78 -15.71 12.29 -27.62
C ILE A 78 -15.90 13.73 -28.10
N ASP A 79 -14.84 14.54 -28.08
CA ASP A 79 -14.84 15.97 -28.42
C ASP A 79 -13.69 16.30 -29.39
N SER A 80 -13.84 15.85 -30.62
CA SER A 80 -12.84 16.02 -31.67
C SER A 80 -12.63 17.47 -32.11
N GLU A 81 -13.54 18.39 -31.79
CA GLU A 81 -13.38 19.82 -32.08
C GLU A 81 -12.29 20.47 -31.24
N ASN A 82 -12.08 19.95 -29.99
CA ASN A 82 -11.06 20.43 -29.06
C ASN A 82 -9.87 19.47 -28.92
N ALA A 83 -9.74 18.49 -29.82
CA ALA A 83 -8.67 17.46 -29.73
C ALA A 83 -7.26 18.06 -29.64
N SER A 84 -6.99 19.15 -30.36
CA SER A 84 -5.68 19.82 -30.31
C SER A 84 -5.32 20.37 -28.92
N ASP A 85 -6.33 20.89 -28.19
CA ASP A 85 -6.11 21.42 -26.84
C ASP A 85 -5.87 20.27 -25.84
N TYR A 86 -6.56 19.15 -26.01
CA TYR A 86 -6.34 17.94 -25.19
C TYR A 86 -4.96 17.34 -25.43
N GLU A 87 -4.51 17.28 -26.69
CA GLU A 87 -3.18 16.80 -27.07
C GLU A 87 -2.08 17.69 -26.45
N GLU A 88 -2.18 19.02 -26.60
CA GLU A 88 -1.18 19.98 -26.08
C GLU A 88 -1.10 19.90 -24.54
N ASN A 89 -2.25 19.89 -23.85
CA ASN A 89 -2.29 19.81 -22.40
C ASN A 89 -1.74 18.48 -21.87
N ALA A 90 -2.10 17.37 -22.51
CA ALA A 90 -1.61 16.06 -22.13
C ALA A 90 -0.10 15.92 -22.37
N GLU A 91 0.41 16.43 -23.51
CA GLU A 91 1.85 16.41 -23.80
C GLU A 91 2.65 17.19 -22.75
N ALA A 92 2.17 18.39 -22.38
CA ALA A 92 2.80 19.19 -21.33
C ALA A 92 2.81 18.49 -19.97
N TYR A 93 1.70 17.86 -19.58
CA TYR A 93 1.61 17.15 -18.30
C TYR A 93 2.42 15.86 -18.27
N VAL A 94 2.41 15.08 -19.36
CA VAL A 94 3.25 13.90 -19.53
C VAL A 94 4.74 14.22 -19.43
N ALA A 95 5.17 15.38 -19.96
CA ALA A 95 6.55 15.82 -19.81
C ALA A 95 6.93 16.04 -18.34
N GLN A 96 6.06 16.67 -17.54
CA GLN A 96 6.27 16.88 -16.10
C GLN A 96 6.27 15.54 -15.32
N LEU A 97 5.38 14.60 -15.65
CA LEU A 97 5.38 13.29 -15.03
C LEU A 97 6.65 12.49 -15.33
N LYS A 98 7.22 12.62 -16.51
CA LYS A 98 8.48 11.97 -16.86
C LYS A 98 9.68 12.61 -16.17
N GLU A 99 9.65 13.92 -15.95
CA GLU A 99 10.66 14.62 -15.14
C GLU A 99 10.61 14.15 -13.68
N LEU A 100 9.41 14.07 -13.10
CA LEU A 100 9.19 13.52 -11.77
C LEU A 100 9.70 12.06 -11.64
N ASP A 101 9.42 11.21 -12.64
CA ASP A 101 9.92 9.83 -12.67
C ASP A 101 11.46 9.79 -12.64
N GLN A 102 12.11 10.66 -13.42
CA GLN A 102 13.56 10.76 -13.43
C GLN A 102 14.12 11.23 -12.09
N GLU A 103 13.44 12.15 -11.39
CA GLU A 103 13.85 12.61 -10.07
C GLU A 103 13.80 11.45 -9.04
N PHE A 104 12.75 10.63 -9.05
CA PHE A 104 12.69 9.43 -8.20
C PHE A 104 13.80 8.44 -8.53
N GLN A 105 14.03 8.17 -9.82
CA GLN A 105 15.11 7.28 -10.26
C GLN A 105 16.48 7.79 -9.79
N ASP A 106 16.73 9.09 -9.92
CA ASP A 106 17.98 9.71 -9.47
C ASP A 106 18.18 9.59 -7.94
N VAL A 107 17.12 9.75 -7.15
CA VAL A 107 17.17 9.53 -5.71
C VAL A 107 17.55 8.09 -5.38
N VAL A 108 16.89 7.12 -6.04
CA VAL A 108 17.11 5.70 -5.78
C VAL A 108 18.50 5.25 -6.24
N ASP A 109 18.99 5.74 -7.37
CA ASP A 109 20.31 5.40 -7.92
C ASP A 109 21.46 5.91 -7.05
N HIS A 110 21.25 7.02 -6.33
CA HIS A 110 22.26 7.62 -5.45
C HIS A 110 22.04 7.29 -3.96
N SER A 111 21.06 6.46 -3.65
CA SER A 111 20.71 6.11 -2.28
C SER A 111 21.70 5.12 -1.65
N LYS A 112 21.75 5.14 -0.31
CA LYS A 112 22.56 4.18 0.47
C LYS A 112 21.85 2.87 0.73
N ARG A 113 20.52 2.89 0.68
CA ARG A 113 19.63 1.74 0.93
C ARG A 113 18.42 1.82 0.01
N LYS A 114 17.70 0.73 -0.11
CA LYS A 114 16.47 0.65 -0.92
C LYS A 114 15.28 0.14 -0.09
N LEU A 115 15.27 0.45 1.20
CA LEU A 115 14.27 -0.04 2.14
C LEU A 115 13.45 1.12 2.72
N MET A 116 12.11 0.98 2.64
CA MET A 116 11.13 1.85 3.28
C MET A 116 10.42 1.10 4.41
N ILE A 117 10.14 1.77 5.53
CA ILE A 117 9.35 1.20 6.63
C ILE A 117 8.14 2.10 6.91
N PHE A 118 6.95 1.52 6.79
CA PHE A 118 5.67 2.19 7.05
C PHE A 118 5.05 1.70 8.36
N GLY A 119 4.81 2.64 9.26
CA GLY A 119 3.93 2.42 10.42
C GLY A 119 2.46 2.64 10.03
N ASP A 120 2.04 2.12 8.90
CA ASP A 120 0.75 2.36 8.26
C ASP A 120 0.43 1.27 7.24
N ARG A 121 -0.62 1.48 6.40
CA ARG A 121 -0.89 0.74 5.17
C ARG A 121 0.16 1.05 4.10
N PHE A 122 0.27 0.16 3.12
CA PHE A 122 1.22 0.32 2.03
C PHE A 122 0.54 0.30 0.64
N PRO A 123 -0.04 1.38 0.16
CA PRO A 123 -0.64 1.50 -1.16
C PRO A 123 0.40 1.85 -2.25
N PHE A 124 1.68 1.56 -2.03
CA PHE A 124 2.77 1.99 -2.91
C PHE A 124 3.42 0.83 -3.67
N ARG A 125 2.67 -0.24 -3.89
CA ARG A 125 3.19 -1.44 -4.53
C ARG A 125 3.76 -1.16 -5.93
N TYR A 126 3.00 -0.43 -6.76
CA TYR A 126 3.45 -0.03 -8.10
C TYR A 126 4.65 0.92 -8.07
N PHE A 127 4.72 1.77 -7.06
CA PHE A 127 5.87 2.66 -6.84
C PHE A 127 7.12 1.86 -6.45
N ALA A 128 7.01 0.98 -5.46
CA ALA A 128 8.12 0.15 -5.00
C ALA A 128 8.67 -0.74 -6.13
N GLU A 129 7.80 -1.34 -6.92
CA GLU A 129 8.19 -2.17 -8.06
C GLU A 129 8.88 -1.34 -9.16
N ALA A 130 8.36 -0.14 -9.47
CA ALA A 130 8.93 0.73 -10.50
C ALA A 130 10.38 1.14 -10.21
N TYR A 131 10.73 1.33 -8.94
CA TYR A 131 12.06 1.80 -8.52
C TYR A 131 12.92 0.73 -7.83
N GLY A 132 12.44 -0.52 -7.76
CA GLY A 132 13.15 -1.63 -7.12
C GLY A 132 13.41 -1.37 -5.63
N LEU A 133 12.40 -0.86 -4.91
CA LEU A 133 12.44 -0.59 -3.48
C LEU A 133 11.85 -1.75 -2.69
N ASP A 134 12.54 -2.13 -1.63
CA ASP A 134 12.03 -3.03 -0.61
C ASP A 134 11.20 -2.25 0.41
N TYR A 135 10.26 -2.92 1.07
CA TYR A 135 9.43 -2.29 2.09
C TYR A 135 8.97 -3.26 3.16
N TYR A 136 8.67 -2.72 4.34
CA TYR A 136 7.88 -3.35 5.38
C TYR A 136 6.80 -2.38 5.85
N ALA A 137 5.63 -2.91 6.17
CA ALA A 137 4.49 -2.10 6.58
C ALA A 137 3.65 -2.80 7.65
N ALA A 138 2.83 -2.04 8.36
CA ALA A 138 1.93 -2.58 9.36
C ALA A 138 0.78 -3.37 8.73
N PHE A 139 0.33 -2.93 7.54
CA PHE A 139 -0.79 -3.52 6.81
C PHE A 139 -0.56 -3.47 5.29
N SER A 140 -1.29 -4.31 4.54
CA SER A 140 -1.41 -4.19 3.08
C SER A 140 -2.13 -2.88 2.67
N GLY A 141 -2.09 -2.55 1.38
CA GLY A 141 -2.63 -1.30 0.86
C GLY A 141 -4.13 -1.11 1.09
N CYS A 142 -4.91 -2.18 0.90
CA CYS A 142 -6.37 -2.18 1.02
C CYS A 142 -6.89 -2.65 2.39
N ALA A 143 -6.00 -2.91 3.37
CA ALA A 143 -6.39 -3.42 4.67
C ALA A 143 -7.43 -2.52 5.36
N SER A 144 -8.47 -3.14 5.91
CA SER A 144 -9.49 -2.47 6.73
C SER A 144 -9.06 -2.33 8.20
N ASP A 145 -8.07 -3.09 8.61
CA ASP A 145 -7.52 -3.11 9.96
C ASP A 145 -6.93 -1.77 10.38
N THR A 146 -7.08 -1.45 11.66
CA THR A 146 -6.58 -0.21 12.25
C THR A 146 -5.53 -0.42 13.34
N GLU A 147 -5.38 -1.66 13.82
CA GLU A 147 -4.44 -2.02 14.88
C GLU A 147 -3.60 -3.25 14.47
N PRO A 148 -2.28 -3.11 14.37
CA PRO A 148 -1.40 -4.22 14.07
C PRO A 148 -1.29 -5.19 15.25
N SER A 149 -0.90 -6.43 14.98
CA SER A 149 -0.59 -7.38 16.05
C SER A 149 0.65 -6.94 16.84
N ALA A 150 0.76 -7.43 18.09
CA ALA A 150 1.98 -7.20 18.88
C ALA A 150 3.24 -7.79 18.19
N ALA A 151 3.09 -8.87 17.43
CA ALA A 151 4.16 -9.47 16.64
C ALA A 151 4.59 -8.56 15.49
N THR A 152 3.65 -7.98 14.75
CA THR A 152 3.92 -6.99 13.69
C THR A 152 4.65 -5.77 14.24
N MET A 153 4.18 -5.23 15.38
CA MET A 153 4.85 -4.10 16.02
C MET A 153 6.28 -4.43 16.43
N ALA A 154 6.51 -5.57 17.07
CA ALA A 154 7.85 -6.01 17.46
C ALA A 154 8.76 -6.22 16.23
N PHE A 155 8.24 -6.80 15.16
CA PHE A 155 8.95 -7.00 13.91
C PHE A 155 9.40 -5.67 13.30
N LEU A 156 8.50 -4.71 13.15
CA LEU A 156 8.82 -3.40 12.56
C LEU A 156 9.82 -2.62 13.42
N ILE A 157 9.68 -2.64 14.77
CA ILE A 157 10.64 -2.01 15.67
C ILE A 157 12.03 -2.63 15.51
N ASN A 158 12.12 -3.97 15.46
CA ASN A 158 13.40 -4.66 15.26
C ASN A 158 14.01 -4.30 13.90
N LYS A 159 13.21 -4.28 12.81
CA LYS A 159 13.70 -3.90 11.48
C LYS A 159 14.23 -2.47 11.44
N VAL A 160 13.55 -1.51 12.06
CA VAL A 160 14.05 -0.12 12.18
C VAL A 160 15.40 -0.06 12.90
N GLN A 161 15.57 -0.86 13.97
CA GLN A 161 16.81 -0.91 14.73
C GLN A 161 17.94 -1.61 13.97
N ASP A 162 17.69 -2.80 13.44
CA ASP A 162 18.65 -3.65 12.76
C ASP A 162 19.22 -2.98 11.50
N GLU A 163 18.32 -2.35 10.73
CA GLU A 163 18.68 -1.63 9.51
C GLU A 163 19.12 -0.18 9.76
N ASN A 164 19.11 0.26 11.04
CA ASN A 164 19.43 1.62 11.43
C ASN A 164 18.63 2.68 10.64
N ILE A 165 17.36 2.43 10.45
CA ILE A 165 16.41 3.34 9.78
C ILE A 165 16.20 4.57 10.65
N LYS A 166 16.20 5.75 10.05
CA LYS A 166 16.03 7.04 10.76
C LYS A 166 14.64 7.61 10.64
N THR A 167 13.85 7.12 9.70
CA THR A 167 12.54 7.66 9.41
C THR A 167 11.55 6.53 9.17
N VAL A 168 10.44 6.55 9.90
CA VAL A 168 9.28 5.69 9.69
C VAL A 168 8.24 6.49 8.91
N LEU A 169 7.68 5.89 7.89
CA LEU A 169 6.70 6.54 7.02
C LEU A 169 5.26 6.27 7.46
N LYS A 170 4.38 7.22 7.16
CA LYS A 170 2.92 7.10 7.25
C LYS A 170 2.28 7.68 5.99
N MET A 171 1.03 7.32 5.73
CA MET A 171 0.23 7.94 4.68
C MET A 171 -0.35 9.29 5.11
N GLU A 172 -0.77 10.08 4.12
CA GLU A 172 -1.61 11.25 4.35
C GLU A 172 -2.93 10.83 5.01
N LEU A 173 -3.48 11.73 5.84
CA LEU A 173 -4.77 11.57 6.53
C LEU A 173 -4.90 10.34 7.44
N SER A 174 -3.84 9.55 7.59
CA SER A 174 -3.86 8.41 8.49
C SER A 174 -3.64 8.83 9.94
N ASN A 175 -4.00 7.91 10.84
CA ASN A 175 -3.69 8.07 12.25
C ASN A 175 -2.21 7.73 12.48
N GLU A 176 -1.47 8.64 13.11
CA GLU A 176 -0.02 8.52 13.31
C GLU A 176 0.40 7.57 14.45
N ASN A 177 -0.54 6.95 15.15
CA ASN A 177 -0.24 6.26 16.43
C ASN A 177 0.76 5.12 16.25
N ILE A 178 0.65 4.34 15.19
CA ILE A 178 1.54 3.21 14.90
C ILE A 178 2.94 3.71 14.54
N ALA A 179 3.02 4.63 13.59
CA ALA A 179 4.30 5.21 13.18
C ALA A 179 5.01 5.91 14.35
N LYS A 180 4.28 6.65 15.18
CA LYS A 180 4.82 7.26 16.40
C LYS A 180 5.29 6.24 17.43
N ALA A 181 4.55 5.16 17.66
CA ALA A 181 4.96 4.14 18.61
C ALA A 181 6.26 3.44 18.17
N ILE A 182 6.42 3.16 16.87
CA ILE A 182 7.65 2.62 16.31
C ILE A 182 8.79 3.64 16.45
N ALA A 183 8.54 4.89 16.09
CA ALA A 183 9.53 5.96 16.14
C ALA A 183 10.04 6.22 17.57
N GLU A 184 9.13 6.29 18.55
CA GLU A 184 9.48 6.43 19.97
C GLU A 184 10.33 5.28 20.51
N ALA A 185 10.02 4.03 20.10
CA ALA A 185 10.78 2.85 20.50
C ALA A 185 12.17 2.77 19.86
N THR A 186 12.40 3.47 18.74
CA THR A 186 13.63 3.36 17.93
C THR A 186 14.43 4.66 17.84
N ASN A 187 13.88 5.75 18.36
CA ASN A 187 14.39 7.12 18.19
C ASN A 187 14.54 7.52 16.72
N ALA A 188 13.59 7.09 15.90
CA ALA A 188 13.41 7.52 14.51
C ALA A 188 12.45 8.73 14.42
N ASP A 189 12.44 9.40 13.29
CA ASP A 189 11.45 10.42 12.95
C ASP A 189 10.26 9.82 12.22
N VAL A 190 9.10 10.51 12.24
CA VAL A 190 7.94 10.14 11.41
C VAL A 190 7.80 11.15 10.28
N LYS A 191 7.64 10.65 9.05
CA LYS A 191 7.36 11.49 7.89
C LYS A 191 6.18 10.97 7.10
N GLU A 192 5.51 11.89 6.44
CA GLU A 192 4.40 11.61 5.54
C GLU A 192 4.91 11.26 4.15
N PHE A 193 4.30 10.24 3.54
CA PHE A 193 4.50 9.86 2.15
C PHE A 193 3.14 9.78 1.48
N TYR A 194 2.92 10.62 0.47
CA TYR A 194 1.61 10.85 -0.12
C TYR A 194 1.25 9.75 -1.12
N SER A 195 0.14 9.06 -0.90
CA SER A 195 -0.46 8.15 -1.88
C SER A 195 -1.23 8.92 -2.97
N CYS A 196 -1.47 10.20 -2.74
CA CYS A 196 -2.30 11.04 -3.61
C CYS A 196 -3.75 10.54 -3.78
N HIS A 197 -4.25 9.79 -2.80
CA HIS A 197 -5.61 9.28 -2.79
C HIS A 197 -6.59 10.38 -2.33
N ASN A 198 -6.17 11.21 -1.39
CA ASN A 198 -6.99 12.28 -0.83
C ASN A 198 -6.17 13.52 -0.49
N LEU A 199 -6.88 14.65 -0.33
CA LEU A 199 -6.34 15.92 0.11
C LEU A 199 -7.07 16.41 1.37
N THR A 200 -6.37 17.13 2.24
CA THR A 200 -7.02 17.93 3.25
C THR A 200 -7.74 19.13 2.60
N ALA A 201 -8.71 19.72 3.31
CA ALA A 201 -9.36 20.93 2.83
C ALA A 201 -8.37 22.10 2.64
N GLU A 202 -7.31 22.16 3.45
CA GLU A 202 -6.23 23.15 3.35
C GLU A 202 -5.39 22.93 2.09
N GLN A 203 -4.91 21.72 1.86
CA GLN A 203 -4.15 21.35 0.64
C GLN A 203 -4.96 21.63 -0.63
N PHE A 204 -6.24 21.32 -0.62
CA PHE A 204 -7.13 21.63 -1.75
C PHE A 204 -7.27 23.15 -1.98
N ALA A 205 -7.43 23.94 -0.90
CA ALA A 205 -7.52 25.41 -0.98
C ALA A 205 -6.22 26.05 -1.44
N ASP A 206 -5.07 25.45 -1.09
CA ASP A 206 -3.73 25.91 -1.48
C ASP A 206 -3.36 25.48 -2.92
N GLY A 207 -4.22 24.68 -3.57
CA GLY A 207 -4.02 24.26 -4.96
C GLY A 207 -2.99 23.14 -5.12
N GLU A 208 -2.80 22.32 -4.09
CA GLU A 208 -1.94 21.14 -4.19
C GLU A 208 -2.45 20.19 -5.30
N THR A 209 -1.52 19.62 -6.02
CA THR A 209 -1.76 18.72 -7.15
C THR A 209 -1.05 17.39 -6.94
N TYR A 210 -1.33 16.42 -7.80
CA TYR A 210 -0.57 15.17 -7.82
C TYR A 210 0.94 15.42 -7.95
N LEU A 211 1.35 16.32 -8.88
CA LEU A 211 2.77 16.65 -9.06
C LEU A 211 3.38 17.24 -7.80
N SER A 212 2.77 18.26 -7.22
CA SER A 212 3.32 18.94 -6.04
C SER A 212 3.43 18.02 -4.83
N LEU A 213 2.50 17.06 -4.65
CA LEU A 213 2.58 16.06 -3.58
C LEU A 213 3.66 15.01 -3.86
N MET A 214 3.77 14.57 -5.11
CA MET A 214 4.81 13.61 -5.49
C MET A 214 6.22 14.22 -5.44
N GLU A 215 6.38 15.51 -5.73
CA GLU A 215 7.63 16.25 -5.51
C GLU A 215 8.03 16.26 -4.03
N LYS A 216 7.06 16.40 -3.10
CA LYS A 216 7.31 16.23 -1.66
C LYS A 216 7.75 14.81 -1.32
N ASN A 217 7.20 13.82 -2.00
CA ASN A 217 7.63 12.43 -1.87
C ASN A 217 9.08 12.22 -2.34
N VAL A 218 9.54 12.91 -3.39
CA VAL A 218 10.94 12.88 -3.82
C VAL A 218 11.87 13.32 -2.69
N GLU A 219 11.54 14.45 -2.03
CA GLU A 219 12.34 14.95 -0.90
C GLU A 219 12.29 13.99 0.30
N THR A 220 11.12 13.46 0.64
CA THR A 220 10.96 12.49 1.73
C THR A 220 11.76 11.22 1.42
N LEU A 221 11.68 10.69 0.19
CA LEU A 221 12.40 9.49 -0.22
C LEU A 221 13.92 9.69 -0.14
N ARG A 222 14.41 10.86 -0.54
CA ARG A 222 15.84 11.21 -0.45
C ARG A 222 16.36 11.14 0.98
N GLU A 223 15.54 11.55 1.96
CA GLU A 223 15.91 11.46 3.37
C GLU A 223 15.83 10.04 3.91
N VAL A 224 14.77 9.30 3.55
CA VAL A 224 14.51 7.93 4.02
C VAL A 224 15.59 6.96 3.56
N LEU A 225 16.07 7.10 2.33
CA LEU A 225 17.03 6.18 1.73
C LEU A 225 18.50 6.53 2.05
N ASN A 226 18.79 7.62 2.77
CA ASN A 226 20.15 8.09 3.14
C ASN A 226 20.38 8.19 4.62
#